data_bad077bb6c8f8d3dcd23926a4f78e6d4
#
_entry.id   bad077bb6c8f8d3dcd23926a4f78e6d4
#
_cell.length_a   1.000
_cell.length_b   1.000
_cell.length_c   1.000
_cell.angle_alpha   90.00
_cell.angle_beta   90.00
_cell.angle_gamma   90.00
#
_symmetry.space_group_name_H-M   'P 1'
#
loop_
_entity.id
_entity.type
_entity.pdbx_description
1 polymer ?
#
loop_
_entity_poly.entity_id
_entity_poly.type
_entity_poly.pdbx_seq_one_letter_code
_entity_poly.pdbx_strand_id
1 'polypeptide(L)'
;MPTRFRHAALVGKHQAEGIRDVLEEIARFLVGLGLEVSLEAQTAHNTGIKAYPKLSVDELGRHCDIAVVLGGDGTMLGIARQLARHGTPLVGINQGRLGFITDIALDDFAAALTPIVDGLYEEDCRTMLEGAVWRDGKMIFDGLAMNDVVVSRGATASMVELKIDIGTEFVANLRADGLIIGSPTGSTAYALSAGGPILHPRIAGWVLVPIAPHDLSNRPIVLPDAGDISIEIVAGRNASVNFDMQSLASLVHGDRVRVCRSEHQVRFLHPRGWSYYATLHRKLHWHSGVN
;
A
#
# COMPACT_ATOMS: atom_id res chain seq x y z
N MET A 1 -18.50 18.61 15.01
CA MET A 1 -19.19 18.30 13.75
C MET A 1 -18.10 17.88 12.79
N PRO A 2 -18.26 16.81 11.99
CA PRO A 2 -17.26 16.45 10.99
C PRO A 2 -17.06 17.63 10.03
N THR A 3 -15.82 17.98 9.76
CA THR A 3 -15.47 19.05 8.82
C THR A 3 -15.85 18.57 7.43
N ARG A 4 -16.74 19.30 6.78
CA ARG A 4 -17.12 19.05 5.38
C ARG A 4 -15.87 19.23 4.49
N PHE A 5 -15.59 18.25 3.62
CA PHE A 5 -14.55 18.37 2.60
C PHE A 5 -14.89 19.51 1.62
N ARG A 6 -13.87 20.23 1.17
CA ARG A 6 -14.01 21.37 0.25
C ARG A 6 -13.27 21.14 -1.06
N HIS A 7 -12.15 20.43 -1.02
CA HIS A 7 -11.29 20.24 -2.18
C HIS A 7 -10.91 18.76 -2.32
N ALA A 8 -11.29 18.15 -3.44
CA ALA A 8 -11.00 16.77 -3.76
C ALA A 8 -9.84 16.66 -4.77
N ALA A 9 -8.87 15.81 -4.46
CA ALA A 9 -7.91 15.30 -5.42
C ALA A 9 -8.56 14.16 -6.21
N LEU A 10 -8.44 14.13 -7.53
CA LEU A 10 -8.87 13.02 -8.36
C LEU A 10 -7.68 12.39 -9.07
N VAL A 11 -7.50 11.09 -8.84
CA VAL A 11 -6.39 10.29 -9.35
C VAL A 11 -6.93 9.10 -10.13
N GLY A 12 -6.40 8.87 -11.33
CA GLY A 12 -6.79 7.76 -12.19
C GLY A 12 -5.66 6.78 -12.44
N LYS A 13 -6.02 5.53 -12.72
CA LYS A 13 -5.06 4.50 -13.13
C LYS A 13 -4.38 4.92 -14.44
N HIS A 14 -3.05 4.84 -14.48
CA HIS A 14 -2.30 5.07 -15.71
C HIS A 14 -2.66 4.01 -16.77
N GLN A 15 -2.84 4.46 -18.02
CA GLN A 15 -3.04 3.60 -19.21
C GLN A 15 -4.32 2.73 -19.25
N ALA A 16 -5.39 3.09 -18.54
CA ALA A 16 -6.67 2.41 -18.66
C ALA A 16 -7.49 3.03 -19.82
N GLU A 17 -7.93 2.20 -20.77
CA GLU A 17 -8.86 2.63 -21.83
C GLU A 17 -10.20 3.10 -21.22
N GLY A 18 -10.78 4.17 -21.77
CA GLY A 18 -12.06 4.71 -21.32
C GLY A 18 -12.03 5.44 -19.97
N ILE A 19 -10.89 5.52 -19.29
CA ILE A 19 -10.79 6.14 -17.97
C ILE A 19 -11.09 7.64 -17.99
N ARG A 20 -10.87 8.31 -19.11
CA ARG A 20 -11.10 9.75 -19.26
C ARG A 20 -12.55 10.13 -18.96
N ASP A 21 -13.50 9.50 -19.65
CA ASP A 21 -14.93 9.86 -19.55
C ASP A 21 -15.44 9.60 -18.13
N VAL A 22 -14.99 8.53 -17.51
CA VAL A 22 -15.32 8.17 -16.12
C VAL A 22 -14.73 9.19 -15.13
N LEU A 23 -13.49 9.63 -15.32
CA LEU A 23 -12.89 10.66 -14.47
C LEU A 23 -13.59 12.01 -14.62
N GLU A 24 -13.98 12.39 -15.86
CA GLU A 24 -14.75 13.60 -16.09
C GLU A 24 -16.15 13.52 -15.46
N GLU A 25 -16.78 12.33 -15.45
CA GLU A 25 -18.04 12.09 -14.76
C GLU A 25 -17.91 12.23 -13.24
N ILE A 26 -16.93 11.57 -12.63
CA ILE A 26 -16.66 11.67 -11.19
C ILE A 26 -16.32 13.13 -10.81
N ALA A 27 -15.51 13.81 -11.62
CA ALA A 27 -15.16 15.20 -11.35
C ALA A 27 -16.39 16.13 -11.38
N ARG A 28 -17.25 15.97 -12.40
CA ARG A 28 -18.52 16.74 -12.48
C ARG A 28 -19.45 16.44 -11.30
N PHE A 29 -19.49 15.19 -10.88
CA PHE A 29 -20.27 14.78 -9.72
C PHE A 29 -19.77 15.43 -8.43
N LEU A 30 -18.45 15.42 -8.17
CA LEU A 30 -17.85 16.06 -6.99
C LEU A 30 -18.08 17.58 -6.98
N VAL A 31 -17.95 18.23 -8.15
CA VAL A 31 -18.28 19.65 -8.30
C VAL A 31 -19.78 19.89 -8.00
N GLY A 32 -20.67 19.01 -8.45
CA GLY A 32 -22.09 19.04 -8.14
C GLY A 32 -22.41 18.93 -6.64
N LEU A 33 -21.55 18.27 -5.88
CA LEU A 33 -21.61 18.20 -4.41
C LEU A 33 -21.00 19.45 -3.73
N GLY A 34 -20.46 20.39 -4.52
CA GLY A 34 -19.90 21.66 -4.04
C GLY A 34 -18.42 21.58 -3.64
N LEU A 35 -17.67 20.59 -4.14
CA LEU A 35 -16.22 20.52 -3.95
C LEU A 35 -15.48 21.20 -5.10
N GLU A 36 -14.33 21.80 -4.79
CA GLU A 36 -13.29 22.05 -5.78
C GLU A 36 -12.65 20.72 -6.15
N VAL A 37 -12.22 20.57 -7.42
CA VAL A 37 -11.58 19.34 -7.91
C VAL A 37 -10.25 19.69 -8.57
N SER A 38 -9.18 19.00 -8.18
CA SER A 38 -7.90 19.02 -8.87
C SER A 38 -7.51 17.62 -9.33
N LEU A 39 -6.93 17.53 -10.52
CA LEU A 39 -6.41 16.27 -11.06
C LEU A 39 -4.95 16.08 -10.69
N GLU A 40 -4.58 14.85 -10.38
CA GLU A 40 -3.17 14.47 -10.30
C GLU A 40 -2.50 14.71 -11.67
N ALA A 41 -1.29 15.29 -11.68
CA ALA A 41 -0.61 15.78 -12.88
C ALA A 41 -0.41 14.71 -13.94
N GLN A 42 -0.03 13.48 -13.55
CA GLN A 42 0.16 12.37 -14.48
C GLN A 42 -1.18 11.84 -15.01
N THR A 43 -2.21 11.80 -14.17
CA THR A 43 -3.60 11.50 -14.56
C THR A 43 -4.09 12.49 -15.61
N ALA A 44 -3.91 13.80 -15.37
CA ALA A 44 -4.29 14.84 -16.31
C ALA A 44 -3.52 14.74 -17.63
N HIS A 45 -2.22 14.42 -17.56
CA HIS A 45 -1.39 14.20 -18.75
C HIS A 45 -1.87 13.02 -19.59
N ASN A 46 -2.09 11.87 -18.95
CA ASN A 46 -2.46 10.62 -19.62
C ASN A 46 -3.86 10.67 -20.24
N THR A 47 -4.80 11.37 -19.59
CA THR A 47 -6.19 11.48 -20.06
C THR A 47 -6.44 12.67 -20.97
N GLY A 48 -5.54 13.66 -20.97
CA GLY A 48 -5.71 14.92 -21.71
C GLY A 48 -6.82 15.81 -21.18
N ILE A 49 -7.32 15.60 -19.95
CA ILE A 49 -8.32 16.44 -19.30
C ILE A 49 -7.67 17.79 -18.95
N LYS A 50 -8.30 18.88 -19.40
CA LYS A 50 -7.82 20.27 -19.21
C LYS A 50 -8.78 21.14 -18.38
N ALA A 51 -9.96 20.63 -18.07
CA ALA A 51 -11.02 21.39 -17.43
C ALA A 51 -10.77 21.69 -15.94
N TYR A 52 -9.84 20.98 -15.31
CA TYR A 52 -9.53 21.08 -13.88
C TYR A 52 -8.07 21.43 -13.65
N PRO A 53 -7.72 22.09 -12.54
CA PRO A 53 -6.33 22.31 -12.13
C PRO A 53 -5.58 20.98 -12.04
N LYS A 54 -4.32 20.98 -12.45
CA LYS A 54 -3.39 19.83 -12.32
C LYS A 54 -2.33 20.15 -11.29
N LEU A 55 -2.23 19.26 -10.34
CA LEU A 55 -1.31 19.37 -9.22
C LEU A 55 -0.43 18.10 -9.15
N SER A 56 0.80 18.27 -8.73
CA SER A 56 1.65 17.13 -8.32
C SER A 56 1.04 16.45 -7.09
N VAL A 57 1.44 15.21 -6.79
CA VAL A 57 0.91 14.50 -5.62
C VAL A 57 1.22 15.23 -4.32
N ASP A 58 2.40 15.86 -4.22
CA ASP A 58 2.78 16.66 -3.07
C ASP A 58 1.87 17.91 -2.90
N GLU A 59 1.56 18.63 -4.00
CA GLU A 59 0.62 19.73 -3.99
C GLU A 59 -0.81 19.28 -3.66
N LEU A 60 -1.25 18.11 -4.17
CA LEU A 60 -2.53 17.52 -3.81
C LEU A 60 -2.61 17.27 -2.29
N GLY A 61 -1.55 16.70 -1.72
CA GLY A 61 -1.48 16.46 -0.28
C GLY A 61 -1.55 17.74 0.57
N ARG A 62 -1.04 18.86 0.06
CA ARG A 62 -1.07 20.14 0.78
C ARG A 62 -2.39 20.89 0.64
N HIS A 63 -3.11 20.70 -0.45
CA HIS A 63 -4.26 21.53 -0.80
C HIS A 63 -5.59 20.81 -0.77
N CYS A 64 -5.61 19.48 -0.90
CA CYS A 64 -6.84 18.71 -0.95
C CYS A 64 -7.17 18.05 0.39
N ASP A 65 -8.45 18.08 0.73
CA ASP A 65 -8.96 17.50 1.99
C ASP A 65 -9.25 16.01 1.86
N ILE A 66 -9.41 15.50 0.63
CA ILE A 66 -9.73 14.12 0.32
C ILE A 66 -9.15 13.75 -1.04
N ALA A 67 -8.72 12.51 -1.21
CA ALA A 67 -8.28 11.98 -2.50
C ALA A 67 -9.20 10.84 -2.96
N VAL A 68 -9.83 11.02 -4.12
CA VAL A 68 -10.64 10.00 -4.80
C VAL A 68 -9.78 9.33 -5.84
N VAL A 69 -9.56 8.02 -5.70
CA VAL A 69 -8.67 7.22 -6.54
C VAL A 69 -9.47 6.23 -7.36
N LEU A 70 -9.47 6.42 -8.69
CA LEU A 70 -10.08 5.50 -9.64
C LEU A 70 -9.04 4.50 -10.14
N GLY A 71 -9.15 3.25 -9.69
CA GLY A 71 -8.21 2.18 -10.06
C GLY A 71 -8.35 0.96 -9.19
N GLY A 72 -7.36 0.08 -9.20
CA GLY A 72 -7.27 -1.05 -8.29
C GLY A 72 -6.33 -0.79 -7.12
N ASP A 73 -6.13 -1.81 -6.27
CA ASP A 73 -5.28 -1.72 -5.08
C ASP A 73 -3.86 -1.22 -5.40
N GLY A 74 -3.27 -1.61 -6.53
CA GLY A 74 -1.93 -1.12 -6.92
C GLY A 74 -1.86 0.39 -7.18
N THR A 75 -2.90 1.00 -7.77
CA THR A 75 -2.99 2.45 -7.94
C THR A 75 -3.15 3.12 -6.58
N MET A 76 -4.00 2.56 -5.74
CA MET A 76 -4.24 3.05 -4.40
C MET A 76 -2.96 3.02 -3.55
N LEU A 77 -2.20 1.92 -3.56
CA LEU A 77 -0.91 1.80 -2.86
C LEU A 77 0.09 2.88 -3.28
N GLY A 78 0.18 3.14 -4.60
CA GLY A 78 1.10 4.14 -5.13
C GLY A 78 0.81 5.56 -4.63
N ILE A 79 -0.46 5.94 -4.60
CA ILE A 79 -0.92 7.24 -4.11
C ILE A 79 -0.89 7.30 -2.58
N ALA A 80 -1.29 6.23 -1.89
CA ALA A 80 -1.28 6.14 -0.43
C ALA A 80 0.10 6.44 0.16
N ARG A 81 1.17 5.84 -0.39
CA ARG A 81 2.55 6.09 0.05
C ARG A 81 2.97 7.55 -0.07
N GLN A 82 2.56 8.21 -1.15
CA GLN A 82 2.92 9.60 -1.40
C GLN A 82 2.11 10.56 -0.53
N LEU A 83 0.81 10.30 -0.34
CA LEU A 83 -0.09 11.15 0.45
C LEU A 83 -0.01 10.88 1.96
N ALA A 84 0.56 9.76 2.41
CA ALA A 84 0.66 9.42 3.83
C ALA A 84 1.31 10.53 4.66
N ARG A 85 2.34 11.19 4.12
CA ARG A 85 3.06 12.30 4.79
C ARG A 85 2.18 13.54 5.01
N HIS A 86 1.09 13.68 4.25
CA HIS A 86 0.16 14.79 4.32
C HIS A 86 -1.10 14.46 5.16
N GLY A 87 -1.33 13.18 5.44
CA GLY A 87 -2.51 12.73 6.17
C GLY A 87 -3.82 12.86 5.40
N THR A 88 -3.77 13.12 4.08
CA THR A 88 -4.95 13.23 3.21
C THR A 88 -5.67 11.88 3.14
N PRO A 89 -6.96 11.79 3.54
CA PRO A 89 -7.71 10.54 3.48
C PRO A 89 -8.03 10.16 2.03
N LEU A 90 -8.11 8.84 1.78
CA LEU A 90 -8.34 8.27 0.47
C LEU A 90 -9.66 7.51 0.38
N VAL A 91 -10.30 7.62 -0.78
CA VAL A 91 -11.46 6.82 -1.17
C VAL A 91 -11.14 6.06 -2.44
N GLY A 92 -11.36 4.76 -2.48
CA GLY A 92 -11.03 3.91 -3.61
C GLY A 92 -12.24 3.48 -4.43
N ILE A 93 -12.29 3.89 -5.70
CA ILE A 93 -13.29 3.44 -6.68
C ILE A 93 -12.61 2.44 -7.61
N ASN A 94 -13.17 1.24 -7.70
CA ASN A 94 -12.63 0.19 -8.54
C ASN A 94 -13.29 0.15 -9.91
N GLN A 95 -12.49 0.11 -10.96
CA GLN A 95 -12.96 0.03 -12.34
C GLN A 95 -13.20 -1.43 -12.83
N GLY A 96 -12.91 -2.41 -11.97
CA GLY A 96 -13.01 -3.83 -12.34
C GLY A 96 -13.42 -4.69 -11.15
N ARG A 97 -12.57 -5.68 -10.79
CA ARG A 97 -12.81 -6.52 -9.61
C ARG A 97 -12.46 -5.75 -8.34
N LEU A 98 -13.41 -5.60 -7.43
CA LEU A 98 -13.21 -4.94 -6.13
C LEU A 98 -11.93 -5.42 -5.44
N GLY A 99 -11.15 -4.49 -4.90
CA GLY A 99 -9.92 -4.74 -4.18
C GLY A 99 -10.12 -5.02 -2.68
N PHE A 100 -9.04 -5.08 -1.93
CA PHE A 100 -9.06 -5.08 -0.46
C PHE A 100 -9.21 -3.66 0.10
N ILE A 101 -8.73 -2.65 -0.64
CA ILE A 101 -8.72 -1.23 -0.26
C ILE A 101 -9.42 -0.33 -1.29
N THR A 102 -9.83 -0.88 -2.44
CA THR A 102 -10.66 -0.22 -3.45
C THR A 102 -11.98 -0.95 -3.52
N ASP A 103 -12.91 -0.61 -2.65
CA ASP A 103 -14.12 -1.38 -2.34
C ASP A 103 -15.42 -0.76 -2.85
N ILE A 104 -15.36 0.43 -3.46
CA ILE A 104 -16.50 1.06 -4.13
C ILE A 104 -16.50 0.63 -5.59
N ALA A 105 -17.60 0.01 -6.03
CA ALA A 105 -17.78 -0.31 -7.44
C ALA A 105 -18.02 0.97 -8.25
N LEU A 106 -17.57 0.98 -9.53
CA LEU A 106 -17.74 2.15 -10.37
C LEU A 106 -19.21 2.55 -10.51
N ASP A 107 -20.11 1.59 -10.69
CA ASP A 107 -21.55 1.85 -10.86
C ASP A 107 -22.21 2.45 -9.60
N ASP A 108 -21.58 2.29 -8.44
CA ASP A 108 -22.10 2.73 -7.15
C ASP A 108 -21.42 4.01 -6.61
N PHE A 109 -20.48 4.61 -7.39
CA PHE A 109 -19.64 5.69 -6.86
C PHE A 109 -20.44 6.90 -6.34
N ALA A 110 -21.53 7.27 -7.03
CA ALA A 110 -22.34 8.43 -6.64
C ALA A 110 -23.07 8.19 -5.30
N ALA A 111 -23.63 7.00 -5.12
CA ALA A 111 -24.30 6.62 -3.88
C ALA A 111 -23.34 6.50 -2.70
N ALA A 112 -22.09 6.07 -2.96
CA ALA A 112 -21.05 5.92 -1.95
C ALA A 112 -20.39 7.26 -1.57
N LEU A 113 -20.07 8.13 -2.56
CA LEU A 113 -19.37 9.38 -2.31
C LEU A 113 -20.25 10.44 -1.64
N THR A 114 -21.55 10.49 -1.94
CA THR A 114 -22.46 11.49 -1.35
C THR A 114 -22.41 11.46 0.20
N PRO A 115 -22.65 10.32 0.88
CA PRO A 115 -22.56 10.29 2.34
C PRO A 115 -21.12 10.52 2.83
N ILE A 116 -20.10 10.05 2.13
CA ILE A 116 -18.69 10.27 2.52
C ILE A 116 -18.37 11.77 2.55
N VAL A 117 -18.75 12.50 1.52
CA VAL A 117 -18.54 13.96 1.44
C VAL A 117 -19.28 14.70 2.56
N ASP A 118 -20.45 14.20 2.96
CA ASP A 118 -21.22 14.73 4.09
C ASP A 118 -20.66 14.33 5.48
N GLY A 119 -19.54 13.59 5.51
CA GLY A 119 -18.90 13.15 6.75
C GLY A 119 -19.47 11.86 7.33
N LEU A 120 -20.24 11.09 6.55
CA LEU A 120 -20.88 9.84 6.96
C LEU A 120 -20.12 8.64 6.36
N TYR A 121 -19.02 8.24 7.01
CA TYR A 121 -18.12 7.17 6.54
C TYR A 121 -17.60 6.32 7.70
N GLU A 122 -17.03 5.17 7.38
CA GLU A 122 -16.17 4.37 8.27
C GLU A 122 -14.71 4.71 7.95
N GLU A 123 -13.94 5.11 8.98
CA GLU A 123 -12.52 5.41 8.82
C GLU A 123 -11.68 4.18 9.19
N ASP A 124 -10.75 3.83 8.30
CA ASP A 124 -9.80 2.73 8.47
C ASP A 124 -8.37 3.27 8.36
N CYS A 125 -7.69 3.33 9.51
CA CYS A 125 -6.31 3.79 9.60
C CYS A 125 -5.34 2.60 9.44
N ARG A 126 -4.39 2.73 8.53
CA ARG A 126 -3.39 1.70 8.24
C ARG A 126 -1.99 2.20 8.55
N THR A 127 -1.25 1.40 9.32
CA THR A 127 0.18 1.65 9.57
C THR A 127 1.00 1.34 8.33
N MET A 128 2.12 2.05 8.18
CA MET A 128 3.06 1.82 7.10
C MET A 128 4.39 1.30 7.63
N LEU A 129 5.09 0.58 6.78
CA LEU A 129 6.50 0.24 6.94
C LEU A 129 7.35 1.37 6.38
N GLU A 130 8.38 1.74 7.10
CA GLU A 130 9.45 2.61 6.62
C GLU A 130 10.74 1.81 6.55
N GLY A 131 11.41 1.87 5.42
CA GLY A 131 12.65 1.14 5.23
C GLY A 131 13.74 2.00 4.65
N ALA A 132 14.98 1.66 5.03
CA ALA A 132 16.18 2.31 4.51
C ALA A 132 17.27 1.28 4.21
N VAL A 133 18.06 1.55 3.18
CA VAL A 133 19.24 0.76 2.81
C VAL A 133 20.51 1.53 3.20
N TRP A 134 21.38 0.86 3.93
CA TRP A 134 22.65 1.39 4.40
C TRP A 134 23.81 0.62 3.76
N ARG A 135 24.78 1.35 3.20
CA ARG A 135 26.03 0.83 2.63
C ARG A 135 27.20 1.64 3.18
N ASP A 136 28.19 0.98 3.76
CA ASP A 136 29.38 1.61 4.32
C ASP A 136 29.05 2.77 5.30
N GLY A 137 28.00 2.58 6.11
CA GLY A 137 27.55 3.58 7.09
C GLY A 137 26.77 4.76 6.50
N LYS A 138 26.48 4.76 5.18
CA LYS A 138 25.69 5.80 4.52
C LYS A 138 24.32 5.23 4.07
N MET A 139 23.28 6.00 4.30
CA MET A 139 21.96 5.71 3.74
C MET A 139 21.98 6.00 2.23
N ILE A 140 21.71 4.98 1.41
CA ILE A 140 21.72 5.07 -0.05
C ILE A 140 20.31 5.01 -0.67
N PHE A 141 19.33 4.59 0.12
CA PHE A 141 17.93 4.52 -0.31
C PHE A 141 17.03 4.54 0.92
N ASP A 142 15.85 5.16 0.81
CA ASP A 142 14.76 5.07 1.78
C ASP A 142 13.41 5.01 1.06
N GLY A 143 12.39 4.50 1.72
CA GLY A 143 11.05 4.41 1.17
C GLY A 143 10.01 3.96 2.17
N LEU A 144 8.75 4.20 1.81
CA LEU A 144 7.58 3.73 2.53
C LEU A 144 6.95 2.54 1.79
N ALA A 145 6.40 1.60 2.54
CA ALA A 145 5.57 0.54 2.02
C ALA A 145 4.30 0.39 2.84
N MET A 146 3.19 0.16 2.17
CA MET A 146 1.92 -0.10 2.82
C MET A 146 1.68 -1.62 2.97
N ASN A 147 2.09 -2.42 1.98
CA ASN A 147 1.98 -3.88 2.03
C ASN A 147 3.23 -4.52 2.60
N ASP A 148 4.35 -4.37 1.93
CA ASP A 148 5.55 -5.14 2.27
C ASP A 148 6.86 -4.50 1.80
N VAL A 149 7.92 -4.87 2.52
CA VAL A 149 9.32 -4.69 2.11
C VAL A 149 9.88 -6.07 1.84
N VAL A 150 10.35 -6.30 0.62
CA VAL A 150 10.81 -7.62 0.16
C VAL A 150 12.29 -7.56 -0.17
N VAL A 151 13.11 -8.33 0.52
CA VAL A 151 14.50 -8.59 0.15
C VAL A 151 14.54 -9.90 -0.63
N SER A 152 15.03 -9.88 -1.85
CA SER A 152 15.03 -11.07 -2.71
C SER A 152 16.29 -11.18 -3.59
N ARG A 153 16.56 -12.38 -4.04
CA ARG A 153 17.60 -12.67 -5.06
C ARG A 153 17.19 -12.13 -6.43
N GLY A 154 18.17 -11.90 -7.29
CA GLY A 154 17.90 -11.64 -8.70
C GLY A 154 17.34 -12.88 -9.43
N ALA A 155 16.70 -12.67 -10.57
CA ALA A 155 15.98 -13.71 -11.34
C ALA A 155 16.82 -14.94 -11.70
N THR A 156 18.12 -14.76 -11.95
CA THR A 156 19.05 -15.83 -12.36
C THR A 156 20.10 -16.19 -11.31
N ALA A 157 19.94 -15.68 -10.07
CA ALA A 157 20.94 -15.85 -9.01
C ALA A 157 20.64 -17.07 -8.14
N SER A 158 21.66 -17.53 -7.41
CA SER A 158 21.52 -18.44 -6.26
C SER A 158 20.75 -17.76 -5.12
N MET A 159 20.30 -18.55 -4.16
CA MET A 159 19.68 -18.05 -2.93
C MET A 159 20.48 -16.92 -2.29
N VAL A 160 19.80 -16.02 -1.59
CA VAL A 160 20.44 -15.03 -0.73
C VAL A 160 20.67 -15.62 0.65
N GLU A 161 21.72 -15.18 1.32
CA GLU A 161 21.98 -15.44 2.73
C GLU A 161 21.81 -14.13 3.49
N LEU A 162 20.87 -14.13 4.42
CA LEU A 162 20.43 -12.95 5.17
C LEU A 162 20.66 -13.19 6.66
N LYS A 163 21.31 -12.26 7.33
CA LYS A 163 21.32 -12.19 8.79
C LYS A 163 20.20 -11.28 9.23
N ILE A 164 19.34 -11.75 10.12
CA ILE A 164 18.17 -11.04 10.60
C ILE A 164 18.34 -10.75 12.09
N ASP A 165 18.25 -9.48 12.45
CA ASP A 165 18.25 -9.01 13.83
C ASP A 165 16.98 -8.17 14.07
N ILE A 166 16.40 -8.20 15.29
CA ILE A 166 15.29 -7.36 15.73
C ILE A 166 15.74 -6.57 16.95
N GLY A 167 15.82 -5.25 16.81
CA GLY A 167 16.48 -4.42 17.80
C GLY A 167 17.94 -4.85 17.98
N THR A 168 18.27 -5.36 19.17
CA THR A 168 19.62 -5.88 19.50
C THR A 168 19.70 -7.42 19.50
N GLU A 169 18.59 -8.10 19.22
CA GLU A 169 18.52 -9.55 19.29
C GLU A 169 18.73 -10.19 17.93
N PHE A 170 19.65 -11.16 17.87
CA PHE A 170 19.80 -12.02 16.70
C PHE A 170 18.62 -12.99 16.58
N VAL A 171 18.00 -13.05 15.40
CA VAL A 171 16.85 -13.92 15.13
C VAL A 171 17.26 -15.15 14.34
N ALA A 172 17.89 -14.96 13.17
CA ALA A 172 18.24 -16.05 12.29
C ALA A 172 19.28 -15.68 11.24
N ASN A 173 20.01 -16.69 10.75
CA ASN A 173 20.62 -16.67 9.44
C ASN A 173 19.69 -17.42 8.47
N LEU A 174 19.18 -16.73 7.49
CA LEU A 174 18.23 -17.29 6.53
C LEU A 174 18.91 -17.47 5.17
N ARG A 175 18.81 -18.67 4.62
CA ARG A 175 19.17 -18.96 3.24
C ARG A 175 17.89 -19.27 2.47
N ALA A 176 17.53 -18.41 1.51
CA ALA A 176 16.23 -18.44 0.84
C ALA A 176 16.26 -17.71 -0.53
N ASP A 177 15.17 -17.77 -1.27
CA ASP A 177 14.94 -16.89 -2.42
C ASP A 177 14.71 -15.44 -1.97
N GLY A 178 14.27 -15.24 -0.75
CA GLY A 178 14.07 -13.93 -0.15
C GLY A 178 13.36 -13.97 1.21
N LEU A 179 13.07 -12.78 1.69
CA LEU A 179 12.31 -12.53 2.92
C LEU A 179 11.32 -11.39 2.68
N ILE A 180 10.08 -11.58 3.08
CA ILE A 180 9.03 -10.57 3.09
C ILE A 180 8.84 -10.06 4.51
N ILE A 181 8.88 -8.75 4.69
CA ILE A 181 8.40 -8.07 5.88
C ILE A 181 7.05 -7.46 5.51
N GLY A 182 5.96 -8.07 5.95
CA GLY A 182 4.61 -7.65 5.62
C GLY A 182 3.95 -6.90 6.76
N SER A 183 3.26 -5.81 6.41
CA SER A 183 2.31 -5.15 7.31
C SER A 183 1.02 -5.97 7.44
N PRO A 184 0.11 -5.63 8.37
CA PRO A 184 -1.23 -6.23 8.39
C PRO A 184 -1.98 -6.08 7.07
N THR A 185 -1.83 -4.95 6.38
CA THR A 185 -2.42 -4.72 5.05
C THR A 185 -1.82 -5.67 4.02
N GLY A 186 -0.50 -5.80 3.99
CA GLY A 186 0.24 -6.67 3.08
C GLY A 186 0.12 -8.16 3.39
N SER A 187 -0.42 -8.52 4.57
CA SER A 187 -0.64 -9.93 4.93
C SER A 187 -1.61 -10.67 3.99
N THR A 188 -2.40 -9.92 3.22
CA THR A 188 -3.29 -10.46 2.17
C THR A 188 -2.71 -10.34 0.76
N ALA A 189 -1.48 -9.82 0.62
CA ALA A 189 -0.76 -9.64 -0.64
C ALA A 189 0.31 -10.72 -0.85
N TYR A 190 1.56 -10.35 -1.11
CA TYR A 190 2.63 -11.31 -1.39
C TYR A 190 2.93 -12.24 -0.21
N ALA A 191 2.83 -11.72 1.02
CA ALA A 191 2.99 -12.53 2.22
C ALA A 191 2.01 -13.72 2.26
N LEU A 192 0.74 -13.52 1.85
CA LEU A 192 -0.25 -14.61 1.78
C LEU A 192 0.18 -15.67 0.75
N SER A 193 0.59 -15.25 -0.44
CA SER A 193 1.04 -16.16 -1.51
C SER A 193 2.27 -16.97 -1.11
N ALA A 194 3.13 -16.41 -0.23
CA ALA A 194 4.29 -17.09 0.32
C ALA A 194 3.98 -17.94 1.57
N GLY A 195 2.70 -18.12 1.94
CA GLY A 195 2.26 -18.97 3.05
C GLY A 195 2.23 -18.28 4.42
N GLY A 196 2.27 -16.95 4.44
CA GLY A 196 2.11 -16.15 5.66
C GLY A 196 0.67 -16.12 6.18
N PRO A 197 0.46 -15.84 7.48
CA PRO A 197 -0.86 -15.69 8.06
C PRO A 197 -1.51 -14.37 7.66
N ILE A 198 -2.84 -14.33 7.64
CA ILE A 198 -3.59 -13.09 7.49
C ILE A 198 -3.63 -12.38 8.85
N LEU A 199 -3.22 -11.13 8.86
CA LEU A 199 -3.33 -10.24 10.01
C LEU A 199 -4.52 -9.30 9.83
N HIS A 200 -5.31 -9.13 10.90
CA HIS A 200 -6.33 -8.09 10.89
C HIS A 200 -5.64 -6.70 10.83
N PRO A 201 -6.14 -5.73 10.05
CA PRO A 201 -5.50 -4.42 9.86
C PRO A 201 -5.19 -3.65 11.15
N ARG A 202 -5.93 -3.90 12.22
CA ARG A 202 -5.75 -3.26 13.52
C ARG A 202 -4.71 -3.93 14.43
N ILE A 203 -4.05 -4.99 13.96
CA ILE A 203 -2.97 -5.62 14.75
C ILE A 203 -1.72 -4.75 14.65
N ALA A 204 -1.14 -4.40 15.80
CA ALA A 204 0.14 -3.73 15.91
C ALA A 204 1.28 -4.76 15.76
N GLY A 205 1.55 -5.20 14.54
CA GLY A 205 2.52 -6.25 14.27
C GLY A 205 2.88 -6.37 12.81
N TRP A 206 3.98 -7.08 12.56
CA TRP A 206 4.49 -7.45 11.24
C TRP A 206 4.52 -8.96 11.06
N VAL A 207 4.51 -9.40 9.83
CA VAL A 207 4.80 -10.79 9.51
C VAL A 207 6.12 -10.88 8.74
N LEU A 208 7.02 -11.75 9.18
CA LEU A 208 8.22 -12.14 8.45
C LEU A 208 7.93 -13.47 7.75
N VAL A 209 8.01 -13.47 6.42
CA VAL A 209 7.70 -14.65 5.60
C VAL A 209 8.90 -14.98 4.73
N PRO A 210 9.62 -16.08 5.01
CA PRO A 210 10.67 -16.58 4.13
C PRO A 210 10.10 -17.03 2.77
N ILE A 211 10.79 -16.70 1.68
CA ILE A 211 10.42 -17.14 0.33
C ILE A 211 11.28 -18.34 -0.03
N ALA A 212 10.67 -19.52 -0.22
CA ALA A 212 11.36 -20.75 -0.58
C ALA A 212 12.64 -21.00 0.26
N PRO A 213 12.56 -21.04 1.59
CA PRO A 213 13.74 -21.22 2.44
C PRO A 213 14.37 -22.59 2.23
N HIS A 214 15.71 -22.64 2.32
CA HIS A 214 16.47 -23.89 2.20
C HIS A 214 16.17 -24.85 3.37
N ASP A 215 16.07 -24.31 4.58
CA ASP A 215 15.80 -25.11 5.77
C ASP A 215 14.29 -25.36 5.94
N LEU A 216 13.93 -26.63 6.06
CA LEU A 216 12.54 -27.06 6.18
C LEU A 216 11.87 -26.65 7.50
N SER A 217 12.64 -26.23 8.50
CA SER A 217 12.13 -25.75 9.80
C SER A 217 11.68 -24.28 9.77
N ASN A 218 12.09 -23.48 8.78
CA ASN A 218 11.68 -22.09 8.65
C ASN A 218 10.16 -21.98 8.48
N ARG A 219 9.57 -21.07 9.24
CA ARG A 219 8.13 -20.76 9.20
C ARG A 219 7.94 -19.25 9.26
N PRO A 220 6.86 -18.72 8.68
CA PRO A 220 6.46 -17.37 8.93
C PRO A 220 6.26 -17.10 10.41
N ILE A 221 6.72 -15.95 10.88
CA ILE A 221 6.54 -15.51 12.27
C ILE A 221 5.86 -14.14 12.30
N VAL A 222 5.02 -13.92 13.32
CA VAL A 222 4.40 -12.62 13.59
C VAL A 222 5.15 -11.98 14.73
N LEU A 223 5.46 -10.70 14.57
CA LEU A 223 6.24 -9.89 15.49
C LEU A 223 5.45 -8.64 15.89
N PRO A 224 5.67 -8.09 17.08
CA PRO A 224 5.22 -6.73 17.39
C PRO A 224 5.80 -5.71 16.40
N ASP A 225 5.07 -4.63 16.11
CA ASP A 225 5.55 -3.54 15.26
C ASP A 225 6.50 -2.56 16.00
N ALA A 226 6.81 -2.86 17.25
CA ALA A 226 7.81 -2.17 18.05
C ALA A 226 9.19 -2.77 17.82
N GLY A 227 10.13 -1.93 17.46
CA GLY A 227 11.51 -2.31 17.19
C GLY A 227 11.85 -2.39 15.70
N ASP A 228 13.13 -2.22 15.43
CA ASP A 228 13.66 -2.22 14.08
C ASP A 228 14.02 -3.64 13.64
N ILE A 229 13.63 -4.00 12.43
CA ILE A 229 14.11 -5.21 11.77
C ILE A 229 15.32 -4.83 10.94
N SER A 230 16.46 -5.45 11.18
CA SER A 230 17.70 -5.27 10.44
C SER A 230 18.03 -6.54 9.66
N ILE A 231 18.24 -6.39 8.35
CA ILE A 231 18.57 -7.49 7.44
C ILE A 231 19.89 -7.16 6.78
N GLU A 232 20.93 -7.93 7.09
CA GLU A 232 22.26 -7.80 6.47
C GLU A 232 22.39 -8.82 5.33
N ILE A 233 22.89 -8.39 4.19
CA ILE A 233 23.18 -9.24 3.03
C ILE A 233 24.53 -9.91 3.26
N VAL A 234 24.51 -11.17 3.69
CA VAL A 234 25.71 -11.96 3.97
C VAL A 234 26.27 -12.60 2.68
N ALA A 235 25.38 -13.09 1.81
CA ALA A 235 25.76 -13.58 0.49
C ALA A 235 24.57 -13.48 -0.48
N GLY A 236 24.88 -13.45 -1.77
CA GLY A 236 23.89 -13.40 -2.84
C GLY A 236 24.35 -12.49 -3.97
N ARG A 237 23.98 -12.86 -5.21
CA ARG A 237 24.24 -12.04 -6.41
C ARG A 237 22.95 -11.37 -6.84
N ASN A 238 23.05 -10.10 -7.26
CA ASN A 238 21.90 -9.34 -7.76
C ASN A 238 20.73 -9.29 -6.78
N ALA A 239 21.02 -9.27 -5.47
CA ALA A 239 19.99 -9.07 -4.48
C ALA A 239 19.37 -7.67 -4.61
N SER A 240 18.11 -7.56 -4.22
CA SER A 240 17.37 -6.29 -4.26
C SER A 240 16.40 -6.20 -3.11
N VAL A 241 16.05 -4.98 -2.74
CA VAL A 241 14.93 -4.69 -1.86
C VAL A 241 13.84 -3.96 -2.64
N ASN A 242 12.59 -4.38 -2.46
CA ASN A 242 11.40 -3.77 -3.05
C ASN A 242 10.47 -3.27 -1.96
N PHE A 243 9.82 -2.13 -2.22
CA PHE A 243 8.79 -1.52 -1.38
C PHE A 243 7.48 -1.54 -2.18
N ASP A 244 6.50 -2.35 -1.76
CA ASP A 244 5.22 -2.59 -2.45
C ASP A 244 5.38 -2.98 -3.92
N MET A 245 6.51 -3.60 -4.30
CA MET A 245 6.88 -3.91 -5.68
C MET A 245 6.90 -2.70 -6.64
N GLN A 246 7.02 -1.48 -6.11
CA GLN A 246 6.98 -0.22 -6.89
C GLN A 246 8.27 0.61 -6.78
N SER A 247 9.05 0.43 -5.73
CA SER A 247 10.35 1.07 -5.55
C SER A 247 11.41 0.00 -5.30
N LEU A 248 12.55 0.13 -5.93
CA LEU A 248 13.60 -0.90 -5.95
C LEU A 248 14.97 -0.29 -5.66
N ALA A 249 15.73 -0.93 -4.77
CA ALA A 249 17.17 -0.69 -4.65
C ALA A 249 17.96 -2.01 -4.82
N SER A 250 19.08 -1.94 -5.53
CA SER A 250 20.00 -3.06 -5.67
C SER A 250 20.86 -3.19 -4.41
N LEU A 251 21.06 -4.42 -3.95
CA LEU A 251 21.82 -4.76 -2.76
C LEU A 251 23.09 -5.52 -3.11
N VAL A 252 24.14 -5.26 -2.34
CA VAL A 252 25.42 -5.98 -2.39
C VAL A 252 25.76 -6.56 -1.02
N HIS A 253 26.79 -7.40 -0.97
CA HIS A 253 27.31 -7.94 0.30
C HIS A 253 27.64 -6.83 1.30
N GLY A 254 27.24 -6.99 2.54
CA GLY A 254 27.42 -6.03 3.63
C GLY A 254 26.38 -4.91 3.72
N ASP A 255 25.50 -4.77 2.72
CA ASP A 255 24.38 -3.83 2.82
C ASP A 255 23.43 -4.26 3.92
N ARG A 256 22.84 -3.26 4.58
CA ARG A 256 21.83 -3.45 5.62
C ARG A 256 20.53 -2.79 5.22
N VAL A 257 19.46 -3.57 5.21
CA VAL A 257 18.09 -3.08 5.07
C VAL A 257 17.50 -2.98 6.47
N ARG A 258 17.16 -1.77 6.91
CA ARG A 258 16.44 -1.52 8.14
C ARG A 258 14.99 -1.26 7.83
N VAL A 259 14.08 -1.92 8.54
CA VAL A 259 12.63 -1.72 8.41
C VAL A 259 12.04 -1.46 9.78
N CYS A 260 11.24 -0.42 9.91
CA CYS A 260 10.56 -0.05 11.13
C CYS A 260 9.13 0.44 10.84
N ARG A 261 8.38 0.71 11.90
CA ARG A 261 7.09 1.37 11.81
C ARG A 261 7.30 2.83 11.40
N SER A 262 6.61 3.26 10.35
CA SER A 262 6.56 4.68 9.98
C SER A 262 5.72 5.47 10.99
N GLU A 263 6.06 6.72 11.22
CA GLU A 263 5.21 7.69 11.91
C GLU A 263 3.96 8.05 11.11
N HIS A 264 3.99 7.82 9.80
CA HIS A 264 2.89 8.12 8.90
C HIS A 264 1.88 6.97 8.85
N GLN A 265 0.61 7.34 8.73
CA GLN A 265 -0.50 6.41 8.55
C GLN A 265 -1.31 6.81 7.32
N VAL A 266 -1.90 5.82 6.68
CA VAL A 266 -2.87 6.03 5.60
C VAL A 266 -4.27 5.92 6.19
N ARG A 267 -5.14 6.87 5.82
CA ARG A 267 -6.54 6.89 6.24
C ARG A 267 -7.40 6.57 5.03
N PHE A 268 -8.14 5.48 5.08
CA PHE A 268 -9.16 5.13 4.09
C PHE A 268 -10.53 5.49 4.62
N LEU A 269 -11.36 6.04 3.74
CA LEU A 269 -12.76 6.32 4.03
C LEU A 269 -13.62 5.35 3.23
N HIS A 270 -14.40 4.57 3.93
CA HIS A 270 -15.29 3.56 3.38
C HIS A 270 -16.75 3.97 3.55
N PRO A 271 -17.67 3.50 2.69
CA PRO A 271 -19.09 3.64 2.92
C PRO A 271 -19.51 3.06 4.29
N ARG A 272 -20.57 3.61 4.89
CA ARG A 272 -21.11 3.09 6.15
C ARG A 272 -21.48 1.62 6.03
N GLY A 273 -21.20 0.88 7.11
CA GLY A 273 -21.41 -0.57 7.14
C GLY A 273 -20.29 -1.38 6.49
N TRP A 274 -19.19 -0.75 6.12
CA TRP A 274 -18.01 -1.45 5.65
C TRP A 274 -17.49 -2.42 6.73
N SER A 275 -17.04 -3.59 6.28
CA SER A 275 -16.47 -4.61 7.15
C SER A 275 -15.28 -5.29 6.49
N TYR A 276 -14.15 -5.32 7.20
CA TYR A 276 -12.97 -6.05 6.77
C TYR A 276 -13.25 -7.54 6.54
N TYR A 277 -14.08 -8.15 7.40
CA TYR A 277 -14.45 -9.56 7.24
C TYR A 277 -15.30 -9.83 6.00
N ALA A 278 -16.23 -8.91 5.67
CA ALA A 278 -16.99 -9.01 4.44
C ALA A 278 -16.08 -8.90 3.21
N THR A 279 -15.04 -8.07 3.27
CA THR A 279 -14.03 -7.96 2.23
C THR A 279 -13.20 -9.25 2.11
N LEU A 280 -12.77 -9.86 3.23
CA LEU A 280 -12.07 -11.15 3.22
C LEU A 280 -12.92 -12.26 2.61
N HIS A 281 -14.18 -12.40 3.01
CA HIS A 281 -15.09 -13.41 2.47
C HIS A 281 -15.23 -13.28 0.95
N ARG A 282 -15.45 -12.08 0.47
CA ARG A 282 -15.61 -11.79 -0.96
C ARG A 282 -14.33 -12.06 -1.76
N LYS A 283 -13.18 -11.68 -1.22
CA LYS A 283 -11.89 -11.76 -1.92
C LYS A 283 -11.27 -13.15 -1.89
N LEU A 284 -11.41 -13.86 -0.78
CA LEU A 284 -10.81 -15.17 -0.57
C LEU A 284 -11.81 -16.33 -0.77
N HIS A 285 -13.05 -16.01 -1.14
CA HIS A 285 -14.11 -16.99 -1.33
C HIS A 285 -14.29 -17.89 -0.10
N TRP A 286 -14.10 -17.34 1.10
CA TRP A 286 -14.31 -18.06 2.35
C TRP A 286 -15.80 -18.26 2.57
N HIS A 287 -16.24 -19.50 2.39
CA HIS A 287 -17.57 -19.99 2.72
C HIS A 287 -18.70 -18.97 2.53
N SER A 288 -19.02 -18.62 1.30
CA SER A 288 -20.41 -18.37 0.98
C SER A 288 -21.12 -19.70 1.28
N GLY A 289 -21.86 -19.75 2.40
CA GLY A 289 -22.42 -20.96 2.94
C GLY A 289 -23.02 -21.84 1.86
N VAL A 290 -22.80 -23.15 2.01
CA VAL A 290 -23.57 -24.17 1.29
C VAL A 290 -25.02 -24.00 1.75
N ASN A 291 -25.84 -23.34 0.95
CA ASN A 291 -27.29 -23.51 0.95
C ASN A 291 -27.66 -24.56 -0.07
#